data_2d63388b2ba2fd1bd5b502770bf68660
#
_entry.id   2d63388b2ba2fd1bd5b502770bf68660
#
_cell.length_a   1.000
_cell.length_b   1.000
_cell.length_c   1.000
_cell.angle_alpha   90.00
_cell.angle_beta   90.00
_cell.angle_gamma   90.00
#
_symmetry.space_group_name_H-M   'P 1'
#
loop_
_entity.id
_entity.type
_entity.pdbx_description
1 polymer ?
#
loop_
_entity_poly.entity_id
_entity_poly.type
_entity_poly.pdbx_seq_one_letter_code
_entity_poly.pdbx_strand_id
1 'polypeptide(L)'
;MEESNKYYQSRHFLRLLHRYEKAISEGQTPYMEADELTDIAEYYMTGKQDAKANRAIQAAIDMHPDSVDPQIFLARQRMFYGELDEARSIIDAITEQDDQEVIYIRAELLIKEGQPDKASDFLFEQMSLMQDCLDTYLYDCVSIFMDYDKWELAQEWLEQLKDNYPTHPRLPIMEAEIKMGLDDYEDAYILLKKILDEEPYNSEAWNLLAETCIALEKFSEGLEAADFSLAINPQDNTALLMKANAHMHEGPMTDAIEYYKKYLESQPEDLNVQLSLALCYCSEERFKELLPLLEKAEKYTRKLPDREAALSQILQLKAFALSRQDRISEAINFAEEAKKYTDETMLWKCYMTEGDIYLQGKQTKLAEDHFAIALEKSPEKGETLFNIALSYSNAGYNDVAIDLLDDVWTIYGTEEGKFVVPYLANCYLRKNDMENFLTYLKLAPSCDRDATLLLFRDRFPDIAPEDYYAYAYKEVHGSFPDVRTS
;
A
#
# COMPACT_ATOMS: atom_id res chain seq x y z
N MET A 1 -18.84 -2.36 -1.11
CA MET A 1 -18.49 -3.32 -0.04
C MET A 1 -19.32 -3.18 1.24
N GLU A 2 -19.64 -1.99 1.75
CA GLU A 2 -20.45 -1.85 2.98
C GLU A 2 -21.91 -2.28 2.79
N GLU A 3 -22.54 -2.01 1.67
CA GLU A 3 -23.91 -2.43 1.38
C GLU A 3 -24.03 -3.94 1.19
N SER A 4 -23.10 -4.54 0.47
CA SER A 4 -23.03 -6.02 0.32
C SER A 4 -22.85 -6.71 1.67
N ASN A 5 -22.04 -6.14 2.56
CA ASN A 5 -21.82 -6.70 3.90
C ASN A 5 -23.09 -6.60 4.78
N LYS A 6 -23.86 -5.51 4.65
CA LYS A 6 -25.18 -5.38 5.30
C LYS A 6 -26.21 -6.38 4.75
N TYR A 7 -26.19 -6.62 3.43
CA TYR A 7 -27.06 -7.59 2.80
C TYR A 7 -26.76 -9.01 3.31
N TYR A 8 -25.49 -9.44 3.33
CA TYR A 8 -25.10 -10.76 3.81
C TYR A 8 -25.35 -11.00 5.31
N GLN A 9 -25.51 -9.94 6.10
CA GLN A 9 -25.95 -9.98 7.50
C GLN A 9 -27.48 -9.93 7.66
N SER A 10 -28.22 -9.73 6.58
CA SER A 10 -29.68 -9.64 6.63
C SER A 10 -30.32 -10.97 7.02
N ARG A 11 -31.47 -10.90 7.72
CA ARG A 11 -32.25 -12.11 8.05
C ARG A 11 -32.73 -12.87 6.81
N HIS A 12 -32.88 -12.17 5.70
CA HIS A 12 -33.27 -12.77 4.42
C HIS A 12 -32.13 -13.67 3.91
N PHE A 13 -30.97 -13.10 3.67
CA PHE A 13 -29.82 -13.83 3.15
C PHE A 13 -29.39 -14.99 4.07
N LEU A 14 -29.34 -14.78 5.39
CA LEU A 14 -28.99 -15.83 6.33
C LEU A 14 -29.95 -17.04 6.29
N ARG A 15 -31.24 -16.83 5.96
CA ARG A 15 -32.19 -17.93 5.75
C ARG A 15 -31.93 -18.67 4.45
N LEU A 16 -31.61 -17.95 3.36
CA LEU A 16 -31.23 -18.54 2.08
C LEU A 16 -29.98 -19.40 2.24
N LEU A 17 -28.95 -18.86 2.85
CA LEU A 17 -27.70 -19.56 3.12
C LEU A 17 -27.93 -20.82 3.96
N HIS A 18 -28.71 -20.71 5.06
CA HIS A 18 -29.03 -21.86 5.91
C HIS A 18 -29.81 -22.94 5.15
N ARG A 19 -30.78 -22.56 4.30
CA ARG A 19 -31.55 -23.49 3.46
C ARG A 19 -30.62 -24.23 2.51
N TYR A 20 -29.70 -23.52 1.87
CA TYR A 20 -28.71 -24.09 0.97
C TYR A 20 -27.76 -25.03 1.71
N GLU A 21 -27.11 -24.59 2.79
CA GLU A 21 -26.15 -25.41 3.53
C GLU A 21 -26.78 -26.70 4.13
N LYS A 22 -28.01 -26.60 4.64
CA LYS A 22 -28.74 -27.76 5.16
C LYS A 22 -28.96 -28.77 4.07
N ALA A 23 -29.48 -28.41 2.91
CA ALA A 23 -29.74 -29.34 1.81
C ALA A 23 -28.42 -29.96 1.31
N ILE A 24 -27.35 -29.17 1.18
CA ILE A 24 -26.03 -29.71 0.79
C ILE A 24 -25.50 -30.70 1.82
N SER A 25 -25.70 -30.47 3.12
CA SER A 25 -25.30 -31.42 4.18
C SER A 25 -26.07 -32.71 4.14
N GLU A 26 -27.31 -32.71 3.64
CA GLU A 26 -28.17 -33.85 3.41
C GLU A 26 -27.91 -34.59 2.05
N GLY A 27 -26.90 -34.08 1.29
CA GLY A 27 -26.53 -34.65 -0.02
C GLY A 27 -27.49 -34.25 -1.15
N GLN A 28 -28.30 -33.24 -0.95
CA GLN A 28 -29.28 -32.71 -1.92
C GLN A 28 -28.86 -31.37 -2.43
N THR A 29 -29.17 -31.03 -3.69
CA THR A 29 -29.08 -29.68 -4.23
C THR A 29 -30.48 -29.06 -4.15
N PRO A 30 -30.70 -28.02 -3.32
CA PRO A 30 -32.02 -27.45 -3.18
C PRO A 30 -32.37 -26.68 -4.46
N TYR A 31 -33.65 -26.75 -4.87
CA TYR A 31 -34.13 -25.84 -5.90
C TYR A 31 -34.20 -24.40 -5.33
N MET A 32 -33.47 -23.50 -5.97
CA MET A 32 -33.40 -22.08 -5.64
C MET A 32 -33.34 -21.27 -6.94
N GLU A 33 -33.74 -19.99 -6.89
CA GLU A 33 -33.65 -19.11 -8.04
C GLU A 33 -32.18 -18.79 -8.37
N ALA A 34 -31.92 -18.35 -9.60
CA ALA A 34 -30.56 -18.10 -10.10
C ALA A 34 -29.83 -17.04 -9.28
N ASP A 35 -30.51 -15.93 -9.01
CA ASP A 35 -30.03 -14.81 -8.19
C ASP A 35 -29.70 -15.25 -6.75
N GLU A 36 -30.57 -16.04 -6.12
CA GLU A 36 -30.36 -16.58 -4.79
C GLU A 36 -29.07 -17.43 -4.70
N LEU A 37 -28.79 -18.24 -5.73
CA LEU A 37 -27.60 -19.09 -5.79
C LEU A 37 -26.34 -18.28 -6.14
N THR A 38 -26.46 -17.26 -6.97
CA THR A 38 -25.39 -16.33 -7.31
C THR A 38 -24.97 -15.52 -6.08
N ASP A 39 -25.92 -14.98 -5.33
CA ASP A 39 -25.66 -14.29 -4.04
C ASP A 39 -24.89 -15.19 -3.05
N ILE A 40 -25.28 -16.47 -2.97
CA ILE A 40 -24.58 -17.45 -2.12
C ILE A 40 -23.16 -17.72 -2.63
N ALA A 41 -22.96 -17.78 -3.95
CA ALA A 41 -21.64 -17.95 -4.53
C ALA A 41 -20.74 -16.74 -4.26
N GLU A 42 -21.25 -15.52 -4.42
CA GLU A 42 -20.55 -14.27 -4.09
C GLU A 42 -20.17 -14.22 -2.60
N TYR A 43 -21.09 -14.55 -1.71
CA TYR A 43 -20.81 -14.64 -0.28
C TYR A 43 -19.66 -15.62 0.02
N TYR A 44 -19.63 -16.78 -0.63
CA TYR A 44 -18.52 -17.71 -0.44
C TYR A 44 -17.21 -17.24 -1.06
N MET A 45 -17.27 -16.49 -2.17
CA MET A 45 -16.08 -15.87 -2.77
C MET A 45 -15.48 -14.81 -1.86
N THR A 46 -16.30 -13.91 -1.28
CA THR A 46 -15.82 -12.93 -0.30
C THR A 46 -15.20 -13.61 0.93
N GLY A 47 -15.74 -14.76 1.34
CA GLY A 47 -15.18 -15.60 2.41
C GLY A 47 -14.03 -16.52 1.97
N LYS A 48 -13.51 -16.38 0.74
CA LYS A 48 -12.41 -17.20 0.16
C LYS A 48 -12.67 -18.69 0.24
N GLN A 49 -13.93 -19.09 0.03
CA GLN A 49 -14.41 -20.49 0.03
C GLN A 49 -14.74 -20.95 -1.38
N ASP A 50 -13.79 -20.86 -2.31
CA ASP A 50 -13.92 -21.06 -3.75
C ASP A 50 -14.64 -22.37 -4.11
N ALA A 51 -14.33 -23.46 -3.42
CA ALA A 51 -14.98 -24.74 -3.66
C ALA A 51 -16.50 -24.71 -3.38
N LYS A 52 -16.93 -23.92 -2.39
CA LYS A 52 -18.36 -23.74 -2.10
C LYS A 52 -19.02 -22.78 -3.08
N ALA A 53 -18.32 -21.69 -3.44
CA ALA A 53 -18.75 -20.75 -4.46
C ALA A 53 -18.97 -21.47 -5.79
N ASN A 54 -17.98 -22.25 -6.25
CA ASN A 54 -18.08 -23.05 -7.48
C ASN A 54 -19.24 -24.05 -7.46
N ARG A 55 -19.52 -24.64 -6.30
CA ARG A 55 -20.66 -25.55 -6.17
C ARG A 55 -22.00 -24.81 -6.26
N ALA A 56 -22.11 -23.65 -5.68
CA ALA A 56 -23.34 -22.85 -5.72
C ALA A 56 -23.61 -22.35 -7.15
N ILE A 57 -22.57 -21.80 -7.80
CA ILE A 57 -22.72 -21.27 -9.16
C ILE A 57 -22.98 -22.39 -10.19
N GLN A 58 -22.38 -23.58 -10.03
CA GLN A 58 -22.68 -24.71 -10.90
C GLN A 58 -24.13 -25.14 -10.74
N ALA A 59 -24.66 -25.17 -9.52
CA ALA A 59 -26.06 -25.47 -9.26
C ALA A 59 -27.00 -24.43 -9.91
N ALA A 60 -26.64 -23.15 -9.89
CA ALA A 60 -27.37 -22.08 -10.57
C ALA A 60 -27.43 -22.32 -12.08
N ILE A 61 -26.28 -22.60 -12.70
CA ILE A 61 -26.19 -22.86 -14.15
C ILE A 61 -26.95 -24.12 -14.55
N ASP A 62 -26.86 -25.21 -13.76
CA ASP A 62 -27.55 -26.45 -14.04
C ASP A 62 -29.08 -26.33 -13.96
N MET A 63 -29.59 -25.46 -13.06
CA MET A 63 -31.03 -25.25 -12.89
C MET A 63 -31.58 -24.15 -13.82
N HIS A 64 -30.77 -23.14 -14.10
CA HIS A 64 -31.15 -21.94 -14.86
C HIS A 64 -30.12 -21.65 -15.95
N PRO A 65 -29.96 -22.50 -16.96
CA PRO A 65 -28.90 -22.39 -17.97
C PRO A 65 -28.97 -21.13 -18.81
N ASP A 66 -30.16 -20.53 -18.90
CA ASP A 66 -30.40 -19.30 -19.68
C ASP A 66 -30.26 -18.01 -18.81
N SER A 67 -30.02 -18.15 -17.50
CA SER A 67 -29.88 -16.96 -16.63
C SER A 67 -28.52 -16.29 -16.82
N VAL A 68 -28.53 -14.96 -16.90
CA VAL A 68 -27.34 -14.13 -17.15
C VAL A 68 -26.44 -14.07 -15.92
N ASP A 69 -26.97 -13.84 -14.72
CA ASP A 69 -26.20 -13.60 -13.49
C ASP A 69 -25.18 -14.68 -13.15
N PRO A 70 -25.55 -16.00 -13.17
CA PRO A 70 -24.58 -17.07 -12.91
C PRO A 70 -23.45 -17.14 -13.94
N GLN A 71 -23.76 -16.80 -15.20
CA GLN A 71 -22.76 -16.82 -16.28
C GLN A 71 -21.79 -15.63 -16.14
N ILE A 72 -22.29 -14.45 -15.77
CA ILE A 72 -21.46 -13.26 -15.47
C ILE A 72 -20.55 -13.55 -14.28
N PHE A 73 -21.12 -14.08 -13.20
CA PHE A 73 -20.29 -14.47 -12.04
C PHE A 73 -19.14 -15.40 -12.44
N LEU A 74 -19.45 -16.44 -13.22
CA LEU A 74 -18.43 -17.39 -13.67
C LEU A 74 -17.39 -16.72 -14.57
N ALA A 75 -17.80 -15.84 -15.47
CA ALA A 75 -16.89 -15.09 -16.33
C ALA A 75 -15.96 -14.15 -15.51
N ARG A 76 -16.50 -13.38 -14.55
CA ARG A 76 -15.69 -12.57 -13.61
C ARG A 76 -14.70 -13.42 -12.83
N GLN A 77 -15.12 -14.60 -12.37
CA GLN A 77 -14.23 -15.53 -11.68
C GLN A 77 -13.08 -15.99 -12.59
N ARG A 78 -13.35 -16.35 -13.86
CA ARG A 78 -12.31 -16.70 -14.84
C ARG A 78 -11.36 -15.55 -15.11
N MET A 79 -11.89 -14.33 -15.25
CA MET A 79 -11.08 -13.13 -15.40
C MET A 79 -10.18 -12.86 -14.17
N PHE A 80 -10.68 -13.16 -12.97
CA PHE A 80 -9.90 -13.05 -11.74
C PHE A 80 -8.71 -14.02 -11.71
N TYR A 81 -8.89 -15.25 -12.21
CA TYR A 81 -7.81 -16.24 -12.32
C TYR A 81 -6.93 -16.07 -13.58
N GLY A 82 -7.17 -15.04 -14.41
CA GLY A 82 -6.41 -14.79 -15.63
C GLY A 82 -6.79 -15.71 -16.80
N GLU A 83 -7.87 -16.48 -16.70
CA GLU A 83 -8.37 -17.43 -17.70
C GLU A 83 -9.25 -16.69 -18.73
N LEU A 84 -8.67 -15.68 -19.45
CA LEU A 84 -9.42 -14.74 -20.27
C LEU A 84 -10.11 -15.39 -21.48
N ASP A 85 -9.51 -16.43 -22.09
CA ASP A 85 -10.13 -17.19 -23.20
C ASP A 85 -11.40 -17.94 -22.76
N GLU A 86 -11.39 -18.49 -21.54
CA GLU A 86 -12.57 -19.14 -20.96
C GLU A 86 -13.65 -18.12 -20.63
N ALA A 87 -13.27 -16.99 -20.01
CA ALA A 87 -14.19 -15.89 -19.73
C ALA A 87 -14.88 -15.39 -21.01
N ARG A 88 -14.11 -15.18 -22.08
CA ARG A 88 -14.64 -14.80 -23.40
C ARG A 88 -15.65 -15.83 -23.91
N SER A 89 -15.31 -17.11 -23.84
CA SER A 89 -16.19 -18.18 -24.31
C SER A 89 -17.53 -18.22 -23.57
N ILE A 90 -17.52 -17.93 -22.27
CA ILE A 90 -18.72 -17.84 -21.44
C ILE A 90 -19.54 -16.62 -21.87
N ILE A 91 -18.93 -15.43 -21.96
CA ILE A 91 -19.63 -14.19 -22.32
C ILE A 91 -20.26 -14.28 -23.72
N ASP A 92 -19.55 -14.88 -24.69
CA ASP A 92 -20.05 -15.06 -26.06
C ASP A 92 -21.18 -16.09 -26.14
N ALA A 93 -21.30 -17.01 -25.19
CA ALA A 93 -22.36 -17.99 -25.10
C ALA A 93 -23.67 -17.45 -24.48
N ILE A 94 -23.63 -16.31 -23.78
CA ILE A 94 -24.84 -15.68 -23.22
C ILE A 94 -25.77 -15.28 -24.36
N THR A 95 -27.04 -15.58 -24.21
CA THR A 95 -28.05 -15.32 -25.28
C THR A 95 -28.45 -13.84 -25.32
N GLU A 96 -28.58 -13.21 -24.16
CA GLU A 96 -29.02 -11.83 -23.97
C GLU A 96 -27.86 -10.83 -24.07
N GLN A 97 -27.37 -10.62 -25.29
CA GLN A 97 -26.17 -9.78 -25.54
C GLN A 97 -26.41 -8.28 -25.31
N ASP A 98 -27.66 -7.84 -25.31
CA ASP A 98 -28.07 -6.44 -25.07
C ASP A 98 -28.33 -6.17 -23.57
N ASP A 99 -28.15 -7.17 -22.71
CA ASP A 99 -28.24 -7.01 -21.27
C ASP A 99 -27.11 -6.10 -20.76
N GLN A 100 -27.44 -5.19 -19.85
CA GLN A 100 -26.52 -4.17 -19.34
C GLN A 100 -25.28 -4.79 -18.67
N GLU A 101 -25.47 -5.82 -17.86
CA GLU A 101 -24.37 -6.51 -17.18
C GLU A 101 -23.48 -7.28 -18.17
N VAL A 102 -24.05 -7.80 -19.25
CA VAL A 102 -23.28 -8.46 -20.33
C VAL A 102 -22.44 -7.46 -21.09
N ILE A 103 -22.97 -6.25 -21.31
CA ILE A 103 -22.21 -5.16 -21.93
C ILE A 103 -21.04 -4.77 -21.02
N TYR A 104 -21.27 -4.61 -19.72
CA TYR A 104 -20.22 -4.24 -18.78
C TYR A 104 -19.12 -5.28 -18.67
N ILE A 105 -19.45 -6.56 -18.47
CA ILE A 105 -18.42 -7.59 -18.36
C ILE A 105 -17.62 -7.78 -19.64
N ARG A 106 -18.20 -7.51 -20.81
CA ARG A 106 -17.49 -7.50 -22.09
C ARG A 106 -16.47 -6.36 -22.16
N ALA A 107 -16.84 -5.17 -21.68
CA ALA A 107 -15.91 -4.05 -21.56
C ALA A 107 -14.79 -4.34 -20.56
N GLU A 108 -15.11 -4.90 -19.38
CA GLU A 108 -14.14 -5.34 -18.38
C GLU A 108 -13.14 -6.37 -18.97
N LEU A 109 -13.64 -7.33 -19.77
CA LEU A 109 -12.78 -8.30 -20.45
C LEU A 109 -11.81 -7.63 -21.43
N LEU A 110 -12.28 -6.68 -22.25
CA LEU A 110 -11.43 -5.93 -23.16
C LEU A 110 -10.34 -5.16 -22.41
N ILE A 111 -10.66 -4.55 -21.27
CA ILE A 111 -9.68 -3.86 -20.43
C ILE A 111 -8.63 -4.85 -19.89
N LYS A 112 -9.05 -6.01 -19.39
CA LYS A 112 -8.16 -7.08 -18.92
C LYS A 112 -7.24 -7.63 -20.01
N GLU A 113 -7.68 -7.61 -21.25
CA GLU A 113 -6.88 -7.99 -22.43
C GLU A 113 -5.91 -6.90 -22.89
N GLY A 114 -5.83 -5.77 -22.16
CA GLY A 114 -4.97 -4.66 -22.49
C GLY A 114 -5.50 -3.78 -23.64
N GLN A 115 -6.82 -3.77 -23.86
CA GLN A 115 -7.49 -3.02 -24.93
C GLN A 115 -8.52 -2.01 -24.38
N PRO A 116 -8.14 -1.11 -23.43
CA PRO A 116 -9.10 -0.21 -22.79
C PRO A 116 -9.77 0.77 -23.76
N ASP A 117 -9.06 1.25 -24.80
CA ASP A 117 -9.64 2.14 -25.81
C ASP A 117 -10.79 1.44 -26.57
N LYS A 118 -10.62 0.14 -26.89
CA LYS A 118 -11.69 -0.62 -27.53
C LYS A 118 -12.87 -0.88 -26.60
N ALA A 119 -12.63 -1.00 -25.30
CA ALA A 119 -13.71 -1.09 -24.32
C ALA A 119 -14.52 0.20 -24.30
N SER A 120 -13.84 1.35 -24.34
CA SER A 120 -14.51 2.67 -24.40
C SER A 120 -15.31 2.80 -25.69
N ASP A 121 -14.72 2.52 -26.86
CA ASP A 121 -15.42 2.55 -28.15
C ASP A 121 -16.66 1.64 -28.15
N PHE A 122 -16.53 0.42 -27.64
CA PHE A 122 -17.63 -0.53 -27.51
C PHE A 122 -18.75 0.01 -26.63
N LEU A 123 -18.44 0.56 -25.45
CA LEU A 123 -19.45 1.16 -24.57
C LEU A 123 -20.15 2.37 -25.23
N PHE A 124 -19.43 3.21 -25.97
CA PHE A 124 -20.03 4.30 -26.74
C PHE A 124 -21.02 3.79 -27.81
N GLU A 125 -20.72 2.71 -28.49
CA GLU A 125 -21.64 2.08 -29.46
C GLU A 125 -22.93 1.58 -28.78
N GLN A 126 -22.83 1.06 -27.54
CA GLN A 126 -23.99 0.54 -26.80
C GLN A 126 -24.85 1.66 -26.16
N MET A 127 -24.34 2.87 -25.98
CA MET A 127 -25.03 3.97 -25.28
C MET A 127 -26.42 4.26 -25.85
N SER A 128 -26.64 4.01 -27.14
CA SER A 128 -27.95 4.21 -27.78
C SER A 128 -29.03 3.24 -27.31
N LEU A 129 -28.63 2.06 -26.79
CA LEU A 129 -29.54 1.05 -26.24
C LEU A 129 -29.96 1.40 -24.80
N MET A 130 -29.18 2.22 -24.10
CA MET A 130 -29.31 2.52 -22.66
C MET A 130 -30.06 3.83 -22.38
N GLN A 131 -30.87 4.32 -23.33
CA GLN A 131 -31.54 5.64 -23.19
C GLN A 131 -32.47 5.75 -21.99
N ASP A 132 -33.11 4.64 -21.56
CA ASP A 132 -34.04 4.61 -20.44
C ASP A 132 -33.31 4.65 -19.06
N CYS A 133 -32.01 4.35 -19.03
CA CYS A 133 -31.15 4.31 -17.81
C CYS A 133 -29.80 5.00 -18.05
N LEU A 134 -29.79 6.04 -18.90
CA LEU A 134 -28.52 6.63 -19.38
C LEU A 134 -27.70 7.25 -18.26
N ASP A 135 -28.32 7.80 -17.22
CA ASP A 135 -27.62 8.32 -16.04
C ASP A 135 -26.82 7.23 -15.28
N THR A 136 -27.48 6.12 -15.00
CA THR A 136 -26.85 4.96 -14.36
C THR A 136 -25.77 4.35 -15.27
N TYR A 137 -26.09 4.21 -16.57
CA TYR A 137 -25.14 3.67 -17.53
C TYR A 137 -23.84 4.48 -17.61
N LEU A 138 -23.94 5.80 -17.72
CA LEU A 138 -22.77 6.68 -17.78
C LEU A 138 -21.98 6.63 -16.46
N TYR A 139 -22.68 6.62 -15.32
CA TYR A 139 -22.05 6.46 -14.02
C TYR A 139 -21.26 5.14 -13.93
N ASP A 140 -21.86 4.02 -14.34
CA ASP A 140 -21.22 2.71 -14.30
C ASP A 140 -20.03 2.64 -15.26
N CYS A 141 -20.09 3.27 -16.44
CA CYS A 141 -18.96 3.36 -17.36
C CYS A 141 -17.77 4.10 -16.72
N VAL A 142 -18.01 5.23 -16.04
CA VAL A 142 -16.95 5.92 -15.29
C VAL A 142 -16.35 4.98 -14.25
N SER A 143 -17.20 4.31 -13.44
CA SER A 143 -16.78 3.42 -12.37
C SER A 143 -15.95 2.24 -12.90
N ILE A 144 -16.34 1.64 -14.03
CA ILE A 144 -15.57 0.55 -14.66
C ILE A 144 -14.15 1.02 -14.98
N PHE A 145 -13.95 2.18 -15.60
CA PHE A 145 -12.60 2.65 -15.91
C PHE A 145 -11.81 3.03 -14.66
N MET A 146 -12.45 3.56 -13.62
CA MET A 146 -11.83 3.82 -12.32
C MET A 146 -11.36 2.51 -11.65
N ASP A 147 -12.19 1.47 -11.64
CA ASP A 147 -11.90 0.16 -11.03
C ASP A 147 -10.68 -0.55 -11.68
N TYR A 148 -10.36 -0.18 -12.92
CA TYR A 148 -9.22 -0.72 -13.66
C TYR A 148 -8.06 0.28 -13.82
N ASP A 149 -8.02 1.35 -13.03
CA ASP A 149 -6.98 2.39 -13.06
C ASP A 149 -6.78 3.02 -14.46
N LYS A 150 -7.88 3.21 -15.20
CA LYS A 150 -7.86 3.85 -16.52
C LYS A 150 -8.40 5.28 -16.40
N TRP A 151 -7.66 6.09 -15.66
CA TRP A 151 -8.10 7.40 -15.19
C TRP A 151 -8.41 8.40 -16.29
N GLU A 152 -7.63 8.39 -17.40
CA GLU A 152 -7.88 9.26 -18.55
C GLU A 152 -9.23 8.91 -19.22
N LEU A 153 -9.53 7.61 -19.41
CA LEU A 153 -10.80 7.18 -19.95
C LEU A 153 -11.95 7.42 -18.97
N ALA A 154 -11.73 7.21 -17.68
CA ALA A 154 -12.69 7.56 -16.64
C ALA A 154 -13.05 9.05 -16.70
N GLN A 155 -12.07 9.94 -16.92
CA GLN A 155 -12.29 11.36 -17.10
C GLN A 155 -13.14 11.67 -18.35
N GLU A 156 -12.86 11.02 -19.49
CA GLU A 156 -13.66 11.20 -20.70
C GLU A 156 -15.14 10.81 -20.49
N TRP A 157 -15.37 9.68 -19.80
CA TRP A 157 -16.72 9.24 -19.46
C TRP A 157 -17.39 10.14 -18.41
N LEU A 158 -16.63 10.68 -17.45
CA LEU A 158 -17.15 11.67 -16.48
C LEU A 158 -17.63 12.93 -17.18
N GLU A 159 -16.94 13.42 -18.21
CA GLU A 159 -17.41 14.57 -19.00
C GLU A 159 -18.72 14.23 -19.73
N GLN A 160 -18.90 13.01 -20.24
CA GLN A 160 -20.19 12.57 -20.80
C GLN A 160 -21.30 12.56 -19.75
N LEU A 161 -21.02 12.09 -18.53
CA LEU A 161 -21.98 12.12 -17.43
C LEU A 161 -22.33 13.57 -17.05
N LYS A 162 -21.37 14.45 -16.97
CA LYS A 162 -21.50 15.86 -16.61
C LYS A 162 -22.28 16.65 -17.66
N ASP A 163 -22.04 16.39 -18.95
CA ASP A 163 -22.74 17.06 -20.04
C ASP A 163 -24.23 16.68 -20.09
N ASN A 164 -24.58 15.42 -19.83
CA ASN A 164 -25.95 14.94 -19.85
C ASN A 164 -26.68 15.16 -18.53
N TYR A 165 -25.99 15.06 -17.39
CA TYR A 165 -26.55 15.13 -16.04
C TYR A 165 -25.69 16.01 -15.10
N PRO A 166 -25.61 17.33 -15.33
CA PRO A 166 -24.72 18.25 -14.59
C PRO A 166 -25.03 18.36 -13.09
N THR A 167 -26.15 17.84 -12.64
CA THR A 167 -26.55 17.81 -11.23
C THR A 167 -26.52 16.41 -10.62
N HIS A 168 -25.86 15.45 -11.28
CA HIS A 168 -25.74 14.10 -10.73
C HIS A 168 -24.98 14.14 -9.39
N PRO A 169 -25.54 13.54 -8.32
CA PRO A 169 -25.02 13.73 -6.95
C PRO A 169 -23.61 13.18 -6.73
N ARG A 170 -23.19 12.20 -7.52
CA ARG A 170 -21.84 11.58 -7.40
C ARG A 170 -20.75 12.33 -8.17
N LEU A 171 -21.10 13.26 -9.08
CA LEU A 171 -20.11 13.95 -9.91
C LEU A 171 -18.95 14.57 -9.13
N PRO A 172 -19.19 15.36 -8.05
CA PRO A 172 -18.09 16.03 -7.37
C PRO A 172 -17.09 15.04 -6.74
N ILE A 173 -17.58 13.93 -6.19
CA ILE A 173 -16.74 12.89 -5.59
C ILE A 173 -15.94 12.14 -6.66
N MET A 174 -16.59 11.68 -7.73
CA MET A 174 -15.92 11.01 -8.84
C MET A 174 -14.85 11.90 -9.50
N GLU A 175 -15.13 13.19 -9.64
CA GLU A 175 -14.16 14.16 -10.17
C GLU A 175 -12.93 14.27 -9.26
N ALA A 176 -13.12 14.25 -7.94
CA ALA A 176 -12.03 14.25 -6.98
C ALA A 176 -11.21 12.94 -7.04
N GLU A 177 -11.88 11.78 -7.09
CA GLU A 177 -11.23 10.46 -7.20
C GLU A 177 -10.41 10.34 -8.50
N ILE A 178 -10.96 10.79 -9.63
CA ILE A 178 -10.25 10.78 -10.92
C ILE A 178 -9.02 11.69 -10.88
N LYS A 179 -9.14 12.89 -10.28
CA LYS A 179 -7.99 13.79 -10.12
C LYS A 179 -6.89 13.16 -9.27
N MET A 180 -7.25 12.46 -8.19
CA MET A 180 -6.30 11.70 -7.37
C MET A 180 -5.64 10.58 -8.20
N GLY A 181 -6.40 9.85 -8.99
CA GLY A 181 -5.88 8.80 -9.86
C GLY A 181 -4.98 9.31 -11.00
N LEU A 182 -5.12 10.58 -11.39
CA LEU A 182 -4.26 11.27 -12.34
C LEU A 182 -3.06 11.99 -11.66
N ASP A 183 -2.82 11.75 -10.37
CA ASP A 183 -1.81 12.41 -9.54
C ASP A 183 -1.99 13.94 -9.40
N ASP A 184 -3.18 14.48 -9.73
CA ASP A 184 -3.54 15.90 -9.61
C ASP A 184 -4.11 16.20 -8.21
N TYR A 185 -3.28 15.92 -7.19
CA TYR A 185 -3.69 16.00 -5.78
C TYR A 185 -4.02 17.42 -5.31
N GLU A 186 -3.38 18.45 -5.85
CA GLU A 186 -3.67 19.85 -5.50
C GLU A 186 -5.08 20.25 -5.91
N ASP A 187 -5.50 19.91 -7.12
CA ASP A 187 -6.86 20.20 -7.60
C ASP A 187 -7.89 19.33 -6.88
N ALA A 188 -7.58 18.06 -6.60
CA ALA A 188 -8.42 17.19 -5.77
C ALA A 188 -8.65 17.79 -4.38
N TYR A 189 -7.58 18.28 -3.73
CA TYR A 189 -7.65 18.97 -2.43
C TYR A 189 -8.61 20.17 -2.45
N ILE A 190 -8.49 21.05 -3.46
CA ILE A 190 -9.33 22.22 -3.59
C ILE A 190 -10.80 21.81 -3.76
N LEU A 191 -11.05 20.81 -4.61
CA LEU A 191 -12.40 20.31 -4.88
C LEU A 191 -13.02 19.67 -3.63
N LEU A 192 -12.27 18.83 -2.92
CA LEU A 192 -12.74 18.16 -1.70
C LEU A 192 -13.07 19.16 -0.59
N LYS A 193 -12.25 20.20 -0.40
CA LYS A 193 -12.58 21.30 0.53
C LYS A 193 -13.89 21.98 0.18
N LYS A 194 -14.14 22.22 -1.12
CA LYS A 194 -15.41 22.82 -1.57
C LYS A 194 -16.60 21.88 -1.33
N ILE A 195 -16.45 20.58 -1.58
CA ILE A 195 -17.51 19.59 -1.28
C ILE A 195 -17.83 19.61 0.22
N LEU A 196 -16.83 19.64 1.07
CA LEU A 196 -16.99 19.64 2.53
C LEU A 196 -17.54 20.95 3.10
N ASP A 197 -17.35 22.08 2.43
CA ASP A 197 -18.02 23.35 2.77
C ASP A 197 -19.53 23.26 2.56
N GLU A 198 -19.98 22.50 1.56
CA GLU A 198 -21.41 22.27 1.24
C GLU A 198 -21.98 21.08 2.03
N GLU A 199 -21.22 20.01 2.20
CA GLU A 199 -21.61 18.74 2.82
C GLU A 199 -20.64 18.33 3.97
N PRO A 200 -20.64 19.02 5.12
CA PRO A 200 -19.65 18.78 6.18
C PRO A 200 -19.75 17.40 6.88
N TYR A 201 -20.83 16.66 6.65
CA TYR A 201 -21.01 15.30 7.18
C TYR A 201 -20.78 14.19 6.14
N ASN A 202 -20.18 14.51 5.01
CA ASN A 202 -19.81 13.55 3.98
C ASN A 202 -18.51 12.82 4.40
N SER A 203 -18.63 11.64 5.02
CA SER A 203 -17.46 10.86 5.49
C SER A 203 -16.56 10.39 4.36
N GLU A 204 -17.11 10.11 3.18
CA GLU A 204 -16.37 9.74 1.98
C GLU A 204 -15.44 10.88 1.52
N ALA A 205 -15.97 12.10 1.45
CA ALA A 205 -15.17 13.28 1.10
C ALA A 205 -14.07 13.57 2.15
N TRP A 206 -14.34 13.33 3.45
CA TRP A 206 -13.33 13.44 4.49
C TRP A 206 -12.22 12.39 4.33
N ASN A 207 -12.56 11.15 3.95
CA ASN A 207 -11.57 10.09 3.70
C ASN A 207 -10.68 10.42 2.50
N LEU A 208 -11.27 10.85 1.38
CA LEU A 208 -10.53 11.28 0.20
C LEU A 208 -9.64 12.50 0.48
N LEU A 209 -10.11 13.44 1.31
CA LEU A 209 -9.29 14.58 1.74
C LEU A 209 -8.11 14.13 2.60
N ALA A 210 -8.31 13.17 3.50
CA ALA A 210 -7.22 12.63 4.32
C ALA A 210 -6.16 11.95 3.44
N GLU A 211 -6.57 11.14 2.46
CA GLU A 211 -5.69 10.50 1.51
C GLU A 211 -4.93 11.51 0.64
N THR A 212 -5.64 12.50 0.09
CA THR A 212 -5.05 13.59 -0.69
C THR A 212 -4.03 14.38 0.13
N CYS A 213 -4.32 14.69 1.40
CA CYS A 213 -3.40 15.38 2.30
C CYS A 213 -2.14 14.56 2.57
N ILE A 214 -2.27 13.24 2.74
CA ILE A 214 -1.11 12.34 2.92
C ILE A 214 -0.23 12.34 1.66
N ALA A 215 -0.83 12.25 0.47
CA ALA A 215 -0.11 12.32 -0.80
C ALA A 215 0.62 13.66 -1.01
N LEU A 216 0.05 14.76 -0.52
CA LEU A 216 0.65 16.10 -0.51
C LEU A 216 1.60 16.35 0.68
N GLU A 217 1.91 15.33 1.48
CA GLU A 217 2.72 15.44 2.70
C GLU A 217 2.18 16.45 3.76
N LYS A 218 0.88 16.77 3.69
CA LYS A 218 0.17 17.62 4.66
C LYS A 218 -0.39 16.77 5.81
N PHE A 219 0.48 16.03 6.50
CA PHE A 219 0.08 14.98 7.44
C PHE A 219 -0.84 15.47 8.56
N SER A 220 -0.59 16.68 9.12
CA SER A 220 -1.44 17.25 10.16
C SER A 220 -2.87 17.50 9.69
N GLU A 221 -3.06 18.00 8.44
CA GLU A 221 -4.40 18.19 7.87
C GLU A 221 -5.06 16.85 7.53
N GLY A 222 -4.27 15.87 7.09
CA GLY A 222 -4.74 14.51 6.87
C GLY A 222 -5.27 13.85 8.14
N LEU A 223 -4.58 14.04 9.28
CA LEU A 223 -5.05 13.59 10.59
C LEU A 223 -6.37 14.24 10.99
N GLU A 224 -6.50 15.57 10.82
CA GLU A 224 -7.75 16.28 11.12
C GLU A 224 -8.91 15.77 10.24
N ALA A 225 -8.68 15.57 8.96
CA ALA A 225 -9.70 15.04 8.04
C ALA A 225 -10.15 13.63 8.44
N ALA A 226 -9.22 12.74 8.78
CA ALA A 226 -9.54 11.40 9.27
C ALA A 226 -10.28 11.42 10.61
N ASP A 227 -9.97 12.40 11.49
CA ASP A 227 -10.71 12.60 12.75
C ASP A 227 -12.16 13.03 12.51
N PHE A 228 -12.42 13.89 11.51
CA PHE A 228 -13.80 14.24 11.13
C PHE A 228 -14.55 13.04 10.58
N SER A 229 -13.93 12.22 9.73
CA SER A 229 -14.56 10.99 9.24
C SER A 229 -14.90 10.03 10.40
N LEU A 230 -13.98 9.80 11.34
CA LEU A 230 -14.21 8.95 12.51
C LEU A 230 -15.24 9.53 13.48
N ALA A 231 -15.41 10.85 13.54
CA ALA A 231 -16.47 11.48 14.34
C ALA A 231 -17.86 11.21 13.74
N ILE A 232 -17.96 11.07 12.41
CA ILE A 232 -19.19 10.70 11.70
C ILE A 232 -19.43 9.19 11.81
N ASN A 233 -18.40 8.38 11.50
CA ASN A 233 -18.46 6.92 11.55
C ASN A 233 -17.25 6.39 12.35
N PRO A 234 -17.40 6.08 13.66
CA PRO A 234 -16.28 5.62 14.50
C PRO A 234 -15.64 4.27 14.09
N GLN A 235 -16.26 3.54 13.20
CA GLN A 235 -15.76 2.26 12.69
C GLN A 235 -15.35 2.34 11.20
N ASP A 236 -15.08 3.54 10.70
CA ASP A 236 -14.63 3.75 9.33
C ASP A 236 -13.20 3.22 9.15
N ASN A 237 -13.10 2.10 8.44
CA ASN A 237 -11.81 1.46 8.21
C ASN A 237 -10.86 2.34 7.38
N THR A 238 -11.38 3.09 6.41
CA THR A 238 -10.58 3.99 5.57
C THR A 238 -9.96 5.09 6.44
N ALA A 239 -10.77 5.73 7.29
CA ALA A 239 -10.28 6.75 8.19
C ALA A 239 -9.26 6.20 9.22
N LEU A 240 -9.47 4.99 9.75
CA LEU A 240 -8.49 4.33 10.63
C LEU A 240 -7.15 4.09 9.92
N LEU A 241 -7.20 3.66 8.65
CA LEU A 241 -6.01 3.45 7.83
C LEU A 241 -5.30 4.78 7.52
N MET A 242 -6.03 5.81 7.15
CA MET A 242 -5.46 7.14 6.89
C MET A 242 -4.77 7.72 8.13
N LYS A 243 -5.37 7.58 9.31
CA LYS A 243 -4.72 7.98 10.57
C LYS A 243 -3.45 7.20 10.84
N ALA A 244 -3.47 5.89 10.63
CA ALA A 244 -2.28 5.05 10.81
C ALA A 244 -1.16 5.48 9.87
N ASN A 245 -1.47 5.70 8.59
CA ASN A 245 -0.51 6.15 7.59
C ASN A 245 0.08 7.54 7.93
N ALA A 246 -0.76 8.51 8.30
CA ALA A 246 -0.29 9.84 8.68
C ALA A 246 0.64 9.79 9.90
N HIS A 247 0.28 9.02 10.94
CA HIS A 247 1.15 8.83 12.11
C HIS A 247 2.45 8.08 11.79
N MET A 248 2.46 7.19 10.81
CA MET A 248 3.68 6.51 10.38
C MET A 248 4.69 7.50 9.76
N HIS A 249 4.21 8.56 9.12
CA HIS A 249 5.06 9.57 8.48
C HIS A 249 5.42 10.73 9.43
N GLU A 250 4.44 11.30 10.14
CA GLU A 250 4.64 12.47 10.99
C GLU A 250 3.91 12.31 12.33
N GLY A 251 4.35 11.40 13.18
CA GLY A 251 3.70 11.24 14.47
C GLY A 251 4.38 10.24 15.37
N PRO A 252 3.82 9.99 16.55
CA PRO A 252 4.28 8.90 17.38
C PRO A 252 4.00 7.56 16.70
N MET A 253 5.04 6.77 16.46
CA MET A 253 4.92 5.43 15.87
C MET A 253 3.97 4.51 16.66
N THR A 254 3.85 4.75 17.97
CA THR A 254 2.89 4.06 18.85
C THR A 254 1.45 4.26 18.43
N ASP A 255 1.10 5.44 17.92
CA ASP A 255 -0.26 5.77 17.47
C ASP A 255 -0.54 5.09 16.13
N ALA A 256 0.42 5.10 15.19
CA ALA A 256 0.33 4.31 13.96
C ALA A 256 0.04 2.83 14.26
N ILE A 257 0.79 2.23 15.18
CA ILE A 257 0.60 0.84 15.62
C ILE A 257 -0.82 0.63 16.17
N GLU A 258 -1.35 1.56 16.97
CA GLU A 258 -2.69 1.44 17.55
C GLU A 258 -3.77 1.46 16.46
N TYR A 259 -3.69 2.39 15.50
CA TYR A 259 -4.68 2.51 14.42
C TYR A 259 -4.59 1.37 13.41
N TYR A 260 -3.41 0.89 13.03
CA TYR A 260 -3.28 -0.32 12.22
C TYR A 260 -3.88 -1.55 12.92
N LYS A 261 -3.70 -1.69 14.23
CA LYS A 261 -4.34 -2.78 14.98
C LYS A 261 -5.86 -2.69 14.96
N LYS A 262 -6.43 -1.49 15.18
CA LYS A 262 -7.88 -1.28 15.11
C LYS A 262 -8.43 -1.65 13.73
N TYR A 263 -7.75 -1.23 12.66
CA TYR A 263 -8.12 -1.63 11.30
C TYR A 263 -8.11 -3.15 11.12
N LEU A 264 -7.06 -3.82 11.57
CA LEU A 264 -6.91 -5.29 11.46
C LEU A 264 -7.87 -6.09 12.34
N GLU A 265 -8.62 -5.48 13.27
CA GLU A 265 -9.73 -6.15 13.97
C GLU A 265 -10.87 -6.48 13.03
N SER A 266 -11.17 -5.61 12.07
CA SER A 266 -12.21 -5.80 11.05
C SER A 266 -11.68 -6.46 9.77
N GLN A 267 -10.42 -6.21 9.40
CA GLN A 267 -9.75 -6.71 8.19
C GLN A 267 -8.48 -7.50 8.53
N PRO A 268 -8.60 -8.66 9.23
CA PRO A 268 -7.44 -9.36 9.80
C PRO A 268 -6.52 -10.03 8.77
N GLU A 269 -6.91 -10.08 7.51
CA GLU A 269 -6.17 -10.69 6.40
C GLU A 269 -5.59 -9.67 5.41
N ASP A 270 -5.76 -8.36 5.67
CA ASP A 270 -5.15 -7.33 4.84
C ASP A 270 -3.62 -7.37 4.99
N LEU A 271 -2.98 -7.93 3.97
CA LEU A 271 -1.55 -8.17 3.98
C LEU A 271 -0.75 -6.85 3.93
N ASN A 272 -1.21 -5.86 3.18
CA ASN A 272 -0.52 -4.57 3.07
C ASN A 272 -0.47 -3.88 4.43
N VAL A 273 -1.59 -3.86 5.15
CA VAL A 273 -1.66 -3.28 6.49
C VAL A 273 -0.88 -4.10 7.51
N GLN A 274 -0.87 -5.44 7.40
CA GLN A 274 0.00 -6.28 8.25
C GLN A 274 1.48 -5.96 8.02
N LEU A 275 1.90 -5.71 6.79
CA LEU A 275 3.28 -5.32 6.46
C LEU A 275 3.61 -3.91 6.95
N SER A 276 2.71 -2.94 6.83
CA SER A 276 2.89 -1.60 7.40
C SER A 276 3.02 -1.65 8.93
N LEU A 277 2.18 -2.42 9.61
CA LEU A 277 2.30 -2.67 11.05
C LEU A 277 3.63 -3.35 11.41
N ALA A 278 4.10 -4.29 10.57
CA ALA A 278 5.39 -4.95 10.76
C ALA A 278 6.55 -3.96 10.66
N LEU A 279 6.51 -3.02 9.72
CA LEU A 279 7.51 -1.94 9.61
C LEU A 279 7.51 -1.04 10.85
N CYS A 280 6.32 -0.67 11.36
CA CYS A 280 6.21 0.09 12.61
C CYS A 280 6.82 -0.67 13.79
N TYR A 281 6.59 -1.98 13.91
CA TYR A 281 7.23 -2.81 14.93
C TYR A 281 8.74 -2.92 14.76
N CYS A 282 9.24 -2.96 13.51
CA CYS A 282 10.68 -2.93 13.24
C CYS A 282 11.31 -1.63 13.73
N SER A 283 10.69 -0.49 13.42
CA SER A 283 11.16 0.84 13.86
C SER A 283 11.22 0.98 15.38
N GLU A 284 10.22 0.43 16.09
CA GLU A 284 10.14 0.45 17.55
C GLU A 284 10.90 -0.71 18.23
N GLU A 285 11.64 -1.51 17.48
CA GLU A 285 12.34 -2.72 17.96
C GLU A 285 11.45 -3.70 18.73
N ARG A 286 10.16 -3.73 18.42
CA ARG A 286 9.14 -4.57 19.08
C ARG A 286 9.09 -5.98 18.47
N PHE A 287 10.21 -6.68 18.48
CA PHE A 287 10.36 -7.99 17.83
C PHE A 287 9.48 -9.10 18.43
N LYS A 288 9.02 -8.94 19.68
CA LYS A 288 8.11 -9.90 20.33
C LYS A 288 6.71 -9.90 19.69
N GLU A 289 6.27 -8.75 19.21
CA GLU A 289 5.00 -8.60 18.49
C GLU A 289 5.17 -8.82 16.99
N LEU A 290 6.31 -8.43 16.43
CA LEU A 290 6.63 -8.54 15.02
C LEU A 290 6.65 -9.99 14.53
N LEU A 291 7.40 -10.88 15.19
CA LEU A 291 7.57 -12.25 14.70
C LEU A 291 6.25 -13.03 14.60
N PRO A 292 5.35 -13.02 15.61
CA PRO A 292 4.05 -13.68 15.50
C PRO A 292 3.16 -13.09 14.37
N LEU A 293 3.23 -11.77 14.15
CA LEU A 293 2.51 -11.11 13.05
C LEU A 293 3.00 -11.64 11.70
N LEU A 294 4.32 -11.67 11.49
CA LEU A 294 4.93 -12.16 10.26
C LEU A 294 4.71 -13.68 10.05
N GLU A 295 4.66 -14.48 11.12
CA GLU A 295 4.31 -15.91 11.03
C GLU A 295 2.87 -16.11 10.54
N LYS A 296 1.93 -15.30 11.03
CA LYS A 296 0.55 -15.32 10.56
C LYS A 296 0.44 -14.88 9.11
N ALA A 297 1.10 -13.78 8.76
CA ALA A 297 1.14 -13.25 7.40
C ALA A 297 1.74 -14.27 6.41
N GLU A 298 2.88 -14.89 6.75
CA GLU A 298 3.51 -15.93 5.94
C GLU A 298 2.59 -17.12 5.68
N LYS A 299 1.97 -17.63 6.74
CA LYS A 299 1.05 -18.80 6.63
C LYS A 299 -0.13 -18.52 5.70
N TYR A 300 -0.61 -17.28 5.69
CA TYR A 300 -1.66 -16.83 4.80
C TYR A 300 -1.14 -16.67 3.37
N THR A 301 -0.05 -15.91 3.20
CA THR A 301 0.56 -15.60 1.90
C THR A 301 0.96 -16.85 1.13
N ARG A 302 1.47 -17.89 1.80
CA ARG A 302 1.83 -19.17 1.15
C ARG A 302 0.68 -19.87 0.44
N LYS A 303 -0.58 -19.50 0.73
CA LYS A 303 -1.79 -20.07 0.09
C LYS A 303 -2.29 -19.25 -1.09
N LEU A 304 -1.79 -18.01 -1.26
CA LEU A 304 -2.22 -17.14 -2.33
C LEU A 304 -1.57 -17.58 -3.66
N PRO A 305 -2.22 -17.35 -4.81
CA PRO A 305 -1.55 -17.37 -6.11
C PRO A 305 -0.43 -16.30 -6.10
N ASP A 306 -0.18 -15.45 -6.79
CA ASP A 306 0.82 -14.36 -6.93
C ASP A 306 1.49 -13.90 -5.61
N ARG A 307 2.08 -14.86 -4.87
CA ARG A 307 2.58 -14.69 -3.49
C ARG A 307 4.03 -14.26 -3.41
N GLU A 308 4.75 -14.32 -4.53
CA GLU A 308 6.22 -14.28 -4.54
C GLU A 308 6.76 -13.01 -3.92
N ALA A 309 6.31 -11.84 -4.37
CA ALA A 309 6.80 -10.55 -3.88
C ALA A 309 6.50 -10.34 -2.38
N ALA A 310 5.27 -10.61 -1.97
CA ALA A 310 4.86 -10.46 -0.57
C ALA A 310 5.58 -11.47 0.35
N LEU A 311 5.75 -12.72 -0.11
CA LEU A 311 6.46 -13.74 0.64
C LEU A 311 7.94 -13.38 0.80
N SER A 312 8.58 -12.87 -0.25
CA SER A 312 9.95 -12.36 -0.18
C SER A 312 10.09 -11.26 0.88
N GLN A 313 9.19 -10.28 0.88
CA GLN A 313 9.21 -9.18 1.84
C GLN A 313 9.01 -9.67 3.29
N ILE A 314 8.06 -10.57 3.52
CA ILE A 314 7.84 -11.16 4.85
C ILE A 314 9.09 -11.89 5.35
N LEU A 315 9.73 -12.68 4.50
CA LEU A 315 10.91 -13.44 4.86
C LEU A 315 12.11 -12.52 5.14
N GLN A 316 12.28 -11.43 4.40
CA GLN A 316 13.29 -10.41 4.66
C GLN A 316 13.06 -9.71 6.01
N LEU A 317 11.82 -9.34 6.34
CA LEU A 317 11.48 -8.74 7.64
C LEU A 317 11.73 -9.73 8.80
N LYS A 318 11.42 -11.02 8.61
CA LYS A 318 11.76 -12.06 9.60
C LYS A 318 13.25 -12.21 9.78
N ALA A 319 14.01 -12.21 8.70
CA ALA A 319 15.47 -12.27 8.72
C ALA A 319 16.05 -11.06 9.50
N PHE A 320 15.56 -9.86 9.21
CA PHE A 320 15.94 -8.65 9.93
C PHE A 320 15.63 -8.77 11.44
N ALA A 321 14.40 -9.12 11.79
CA ALA A 321 13.99 -9.25 13.19
C ALA A 321 14.80 -10.28 13.99
N LEU A 322 15.17 -11.38 13.35
CA LEU A 322 15.99 -12.42 13.96
C LEU A 322 17.47 -11.99 14.12
N SER A 323 18.02 -11.26 13.15
CA SER A 323 19.38 -10.73 13.25
C SER A 323 19.52 -9.75 14.42
N ARG A 324 18.50 -8.90 14.64
CA ARG A 324 18.47 -7.96 15.78
C ARG A 324 18.32 -8.65 17.14
N GLN A 325 17.92 -9.93 17.17
CA GLN A 325 17.87 -10.78 18.35
C GLN A 325 19.09 -11.71 18.48
N ASP A 326 20.16 -11.45 17.74
CA ASP A 326 21.40 -12.26 17.70
C ASP A 326 21.19 -13.72 17.21
N ARG A 327 20.06 -13.99 16.52
CA ARG A 327 19.73 -15.30 15.93
C ARG A 327 20.23 -15.37 14.48
N ILE A 328 21.53 -15.13 14.29
CA ILE A 328 22.15 -14.92 12.97
C ILE A 328 21.94 -16.09 12.01
N SER A 329 22.13 -17.34 12.47
CA SER A 329 21.96 -18.51 11.60
C SER A 329 20.55 -18.68 11.07
N GLU A 330 19.55 -18.38 11.89
CA GLU A 330 18.14 -18.43 11.47
C GLU A 330 17.80 -17.27 10.53
N ALA A 331 18.34 -16.09 10.82
CA ALA A 331 18.19 -14.91 9.96
C ALA A 331 18.72 -15.18 8.54
N ILE A 332 19.91 -15.77 8.41
CA ILE A 332 20.48 -16.13 7.10
C ILE A 332 19.58 -17.13 6.35
N ASN A 333 19.04 -18.15 7.03
CA ASN A 333 18.16 -19.12 6.38
C ASN A 333 16.92 -18.45 5.76
N PHE A 334 16.29 -17.50 6.47
CA PHE A 334 15.16 -16.75 5.95
C PHE A 334 15.56 -15.79 4.82
N ALA A 335 16.71 -15.13 4.91
CA ALA A 335 17.22 -14.27 3.84
C ALA A 335 17.52 -15.07 2.56
N GLU A 336 18.15 -16.26 2.68
CA GLU A 336 18.37 -17.16 1.55
C GLU A 336 17.05 -17.70 0.95
N GLU A 337 16.06 -17.98 1.81
CA GLU A 337 14.74 -18.39 1.33
C GLU A 337 14.03 -17.26 0.56
N ALA A 338 14.13 -16.02 1.02
CA ALA A 338 13.53 -14.85 0.37
C ALA A 338 13.99 -14.69 -1.08
N LYS A 339 15.26 -14.98 -1.40
CA LYS A 339 15.80 -14.92 -2.77
C LYS A 339 15.05 -15.82 -3.77
N LYS A 340 14.44 -16.90 -3.32
CA LYS A 340 13.69 -17.83 -4.19
C LYS A 340 12.38 -17.23 -4.70
N TYR A 341 11.89 -16.18 -4.03
CA TYR A 341 10.62 -15.50 -4.30
C TYR A 341 10.85 -14.04 -4.74
N THR A 342 12.11 -13.65 -4.95
CA THR A 342 12.47 -12.29 -5.36
C THR A 342 12.76 -12.25 -6.85
N ASP A 343 12.19 -11.28 -7.54
CA ASP A 343 12.50 -11.02 -8.94
C ASP A 343 14.00 -10.71 -9.12
N GLU A 344 14.57 -11.12 -10.25
CA GLU A 344 16.00 -10.97 -10.53
C GLU A 344 16.45 -9.49 -10.46
N THR A 345 15.60 -8.56 -10.85
CA THR A 345 15.85 -7.11 -10.80
C THR A 345 15.92 -6.56 -9.37
N MET A 346 15.32 -7.27 -8.40
CA MET A 346 15.28 -6.89 -6.98
C MET A 346 16.21 -7.72 -6.08
N LEU A 347 16.92 -8.71 -6.62
CA LEU A 347 17.83 -9.58 -5.84
C LEU A 347 18.88 -8.79 -5.06
N TRP A 348 19.28 -7.62 -5.52
CA TRP A 348 20.24 -6.78 -4.82
C TRP A 348 19.77 -6.41 -3.40
N LYS A 349 18.45 -6.23 -3.18
CA LYS A 349 17.90 -5.99 -1.84
C LYS A 349 18.11 -7.16 -0.89
N CYS A 350 17.98 -8.38 -1.38
CA CYS A 350 18.26 -9.57 -0.57
C CYS A 350 19.75 -9.66 -0.18
N TYR A 351 20.65 -9.35 -1.11
CA TYR A 351 22.09 -9.31 -0.80
C TYR A 351 22.44 -8.18 0.17
N MET A 352 21.75 -7.03 0.12
CA MET A 352 21.85 -5.99 1.14
C MET A 352 21.46 -6.52 2.52
N THR A 353 20.30 -7.17 2.63
CA THR A 353 19.81 -7.76 3.88
C THR A 353 20.80 -8.81 4.43
N GLU A 354 21.34 -9.68 3.59
CA GLU A 354 22.35 -10.67 4.01
C GLU A 354 23.64 -10.00 4.51
N GLY A 355 24.11 -8.95 3.80
CA GLY A 355 25.26 -8.14 4.23
C GLY A 355 25.04 -7.55 5.63
N ASP A 356 23.86 -6.97 5.88
CA ASP A 356 23.48 -6.44 7.20
C ASP A 356 23.51 -7.54 8.29
N ILE A 357 22.93 -8.70 8.00
CA ILE A 357 22.89 -9.82 8.94
C ILE A 357 24.31 -10.29 9.27
N TYR A 358 25.19 -10.40 8.26
CA TYR A 358 26.58 -10.78 8.48
C TYR A 358 27.36 -9.73 9.28
N LEU A 359 27.09 -8.43 9.06
CA LEU A 359 27.69 -7.37 9.89
C LEU A 359 27.25 -7.47 11.36
N GLN A 360 25.96 -7.69 11.63
CA GLN A 360 25.45 -7.91 12.98
C GLN A 360 26.12 -9.13 13.63
N GLY A 361 26.33 -10.20 12.86
CA GLY A 361 27.06 -11.41 13.26
C GLY A 361 28.59 -11.23 13.32
N LYS A 362 29.11 -10.01 13.12
CA LYS A 362 30.56 -9.69 13.10
C LYS A 362 31.36 -10.46 12.06
N GLN A 363 30.73 -10.91 11.00
CA GLN A 363 31.32 -11.64 9.89
C GLN A 363 31.61 -10.68 8.72
N THR A 364 32.46 -9.68 8.96
CA THR A 364 32.70 -8.54 8.07
C THR A 364 33.07 -8.92 6.64
N LYS A 365 33.88 -9.96 6.47
CA LYS A 365 34.27 -10.41 5.12
C LYS A 365 33.09 -10.94 4.30
N LEU A 366 32.21 -11.71 4.91
CA LEU A 366 30.97 -12.17 4.23
C LEU A 366 30.03 -11.00 3.94
N ALA A 367 29.95 -10.03 4.85
CA ALA A 367 29.17 -8.82 4.61
C ALA A 367 29.72 -8.05 3.39
N GLU A 368 31.03 -7.85 3.29
CA GLU A 368 31.69 -7.21 2.15
C GLU A 368 31.39 -7.94 0.84
N ASP A 369 31.49 -9.28 0.81
CA ASP A 369 31.22 -10.08 -0.37
C ASP A 369 29.73 -9.90 -0.84
N HIS A 370 28.78 -9.88 0.10
CA HIS A 370 27.37 -9.72 -0.20
C HIS A 370 27.02 -8.28 -0.62
N PHE A 371 27.59 -7.28 0.03
CA PHE A 371 27.42 -5.87 -0.38
C PHE A 371 28.02 -5.59 -1.77
N ALA A 372 29.14 -6.22 -2.10
CA ALA A 372 29.73 -6.10 -3.44
C ALA A 372 28.77 -6.66 -4.52
N ILE A 373 28.13 -7.81 -4.26
CA ILE A 373 27.11 -8.37 -5.16
C ILE A 373 25.87 -7.44 -5.24
N ALA A 374 25.43 -6.92 -4.10
CA ALA A 374 24.31 -5.99 -4.08
C ALA A 374 24.58 -4.74 -4.93
N LEU A 375 25.77 -4.15 -4.77
CA LEU A 375 26.22 -2.99 -5.52
C LEU A 375 26.38 -3.29 -7.03
N GLU A 376 26.85 -4.49 -7.39
CA GLU A 376 26.97 -4.91 -8.79
C GLU A 376 25.59 -4.99 -9.46
N LYS A 377 24.61 -5.60 -8.77
CA LYS A 377 23.25 -5.86 -9.28
C LYS A 377 22.30 -4.67 -9.18
N SER A 378 22.58 -3.69 -8.34
CA SER A 378 21.71 -2.54 -8.12
C SER A 378 21.66 -1.63 -9.37
N PRO A 379 20.46 -1.12 -9.73
CA PRO A 379 20.31 -0.09 -10.75
C PRO A 379 20.82 1.29 -10.25
N GLU A 380 20.69 1.57 -8.93
CA GLU A 380 21.02 2.85 -8.29
C GLU A 380 22.25 2.67 -7.38
N LYS A 381 23.45 2.69 -8.00
CA LYS A 381 24.69 2.37 -7.27
C LYS A 381 25.03 3.37 -6.16
N GLY A 382 24.74 4.65 -6.38
CA GLY A 382 24.99 5.70 -5.39
C GLY A 382 24.13 5.51 -4.13
N GLU A 383 22.84 5.29 -4.29
CA GLU A 383 21.91 5.01 -3.20
C GLU A 383 22.27 3.71 -2.47
N THR A 384 22.59 2.66 -3.22
CA THR A 384 23.00 1.38 -2.62
C THR A 384 24.28 1.53 -1.81
N LEU A 385 25.26 2.28 -2.30
CA LEU A 385 26.50 2.55 -1.58
C LEU A 385 26.23 3.36 -0.30
N PHE A 386 25.33 4.34 -0.36
CA PHE A 386 24.88 5.07 0.82
C PHE A 386 24.24 4.15 1.87
N ASN A 387 23.33 3.28 1.45
CA ASN A 387 22.70 2.31 2.35
C ASN A 387 23.73 1.34 2.97
N ILE A 388 24.75 0.91 2.21
CA ILE A 388 25.88 0.12 2.74
C ILE A 388 26.64 0.91 3.80
N ALA A 389 26.92 2.19 3.57
CA ALA A 389 27.59 3.04 4.54
C ALA A 389 26.79 3.16 5.85
N LEU A 390 25.46 3.30 5.75
CA LEU A 390 24.57 3.31 6.92
C LEU A 390 24.61 1.98 7.68
N SER A 391 24.66 0.85 6.97
CA SER A 391 24.77 -0.48 7.56
C SER A 391 26.05 -0.61 8.39
N TYR A 392 27.19 -0.17 7.84
CA TYR A 392 28.46 -0.15 8.58
C TYR A 392 28.41 0.79 9.79
N SER A 393 27.85 1.99 9.65
CA SER A 393 27.70 2.93 10.76
C SER A 393 26.84 2.34 11.88
N ASN A 394 25.71 1.71 11.54
CA ASN A 394 24.81 1.09 12.51
C ASN A 394 25.44 -0.11 13.23
N ALA A 395 26.32 -0.86 12.55
CA ALA A 395 27.09 -1.93 13.14
C ALA A 395 28.33 -1.45 13.92
N GLY A 396 28.60 -0.13 13.96
CA GLY A 396 29.70 0.48 14.70
C GLY A 396 31.04 0.57 13.93
N TYR A 397 31.07 0.20 12.66
CA TYR A 397 32.26 0.30 11.79
C TYR A 397 32.37 1.69 11.15
N ASN A 398 32.42 2.74 12.01
CA ASN A 398 32.33 4.13 11.57
C ASN A 398 33.46 4.59 10.65
N ASP A 399 34.65 3.98 10.72
CA ASP A 399 35.76 4.32 9.79
C ASP A 399 35.38 3.93 8.35
N VAL A 400 34.89 2.71 8.16
CA VAL A 400 34.44 2.20 6.86
C VAL A 400 33.24 3.03 6.35
N ALA A 401 32.32 3.37 7.25
CA ALA A 401 31.14 4.16 6.91
C ALA A 401 31.55 5.57 6.40
N ILE A 402 32.54 6.21 7.01
CA ILE A 402 33.06 7.53 6.58
C ILE A 402 33.65 7.43 5.17
N ASP A 403 34.52 6.43 4.92
CA ASP A 403 35.14 6.23 3.60
C ASP A 403 34.06 6.03 2.51
N LEU A 404 33.05 5.22 2.80
CA LEU A 404 31.94 4.99 1.87
C LEU A 404 31.06 6.25 1.66
N LEU A 405 30.80 7.04 2.69
CA LEU A 405 30.06 8.32 2.57
C LEU A 405 30.83 9.34 1.74
N ASP A 406 32.15 9.37 1.85
CA ASP A 406 33.00 10.23 1.00
C ASP A 406 32.97 9.76 -0.47
N ASP A 407 32.92 8.44 -0.72
CA ASP A 407 32.71 7.89 -2.06
C ASP A 407 31.32 8.27 -2.62
N VAL A 408 30.25 8.19 -1.81
CA VAL A 408 28.91 8.64 -2.17
C VAL A 408 28.92 10.11 -2.53
N TRP A 409 29.55 10.97 -1.70
CA TRP A 409 29.67 12.39 -2.00
C TRP A 409 30.38 12.65 -3.35
N THR A 410 31.40 11.84 -3.64
CA THR A 410 32.13 11.93 -4.92
C THR A 410 31.25 11.55 -6.11
N ILE A 411 30.41 10.50 -5.98
CA ILE A 411 29.48 10.03 -7.02
C ILE A 411 28.43 11.10 -7.36
N TYR A 412 27.79 11.70 -6.35
CA TYR A 412 26.74 12.70 -6.55
C TYR A 412 27.29 14.11 -6.84
N GLY A 413 28.57 14.36 -6.55
CA GLY A 413 29.20 15.65 -6.73
C GLY A 413 29.03 16.61 -5.55
N THR A 414 29.64 17.80 -5.67
CA THR A 414 29.80 18.72 -4.53
C THR A 414 28.50 19.36 -4.04
N GLU A 415 27.49 19.50 -4.87
CA GLU A 415 26.21 20.10 -4.47
C GLU A 415 25.18 19.03 -4.07
N GLU A 416 24.90 18.08 -4.94
CA GLU A 416 23.90 17.04 -4.68
C GLU A 416 24.35 16.04 -3.59
N GLY A 417 25.65 15.76 -3.49
CA GLY A 417 26.20 14.86 -2.46
C GLY A 417 26.20 15.43 -1.02
N LYS A 418 25.82 16.69 -0.81
CA LYS A 418 25.80 17.31 0.53
C LYS A 418 24.87 16.60 1.53
N PHE A 419 23.88 15.87 1.07
CA PHE A 419 22.96 15.14 1.94
C PHE A 419 23.67 14.13 2.86
N VAL A 420 24.91 13.71 2.56
CA VAL A 420 25.66 12.79 3.42
C VAL A 420 26.27 13.48 4.66
N VAL A 421 26.33 14.84 4.70
CA VAL A 421 26.98 15.62 5.74
C VAL A 421 26.45 15.35 7.15
N PRO A 422 25.14 15.26 7.41
CA PRO A 422 24.61 14.88 8.71
C PRO A 422 25.06 13.48 9.16
N TYR A 423 25.16 12.54 8.22
CA TYR A 423 25.60 11.16 8.50
C TYR A 423 27.10 11.08 8.81
N LEU A 424 27.92 11.87 8.12
CA LEU A 424 29.34 12.04 8.46
C LEU A 424 29.49 12.61 9.88
N ALA A 425 28.74 13.65 10.21
CA ALA A 425 28.72 14.20 11.58
C ALA A 425 28.36 13.11 12.61
N ASN A 426 27.35 12.29 12.34
CA ASN A 426 26.97 11.18 13.22
C ASN A 426 28.05 10.11 13.36
N CYS A 427 28.75 9.74 12.28
CA CYS A 427 29.86 8.81 12.33
C CYS A 427 31.03 9.34 13.18
N TYR A 428 31.39 10.62 13.03
CA TYR A 428 32.43 11.24 13.85
C TYR A 428 32.04 11.37 15.31
N LEU A 429 30.77 11.67 15.62
CA LEU A 429 30.24 11.65 16.98
C LEU A 429 30.40 10.25 17.62
N ARG A 430 30.01 9.20 16.91
CA ARG A 430 30.12 7.80 17.38
C ARG A 430 31.57 7.36 17.56
N LYS A 431 32.50 7.93 16.82
CA LYS A 431 33.96 7.73 17.02
C LYS A 431 34.54 8.55 18.18
N ASN A 432 33.74 9.43 18.79
CA ASN A 432 34.21 10.42 19.77
C ASN A 432 35.27 11.39 19.19
N ASP A 433 35.25 11.62 17.89
CA ASP A 433 36.08 12.62 17.19
C ASP A 433 35.31 13.95 17.16
N MET A 434 35.43 14.69 18.25
CA MET A 434 34.65 15.91 18.47
C MET A 434 35.03 17.06 17.55
N GLU A 435 36.24 17.11 17.04
CA GLU A 435 36.70 18.17 16.12
C GLU A 435 36.01 18.03 14.76
N ASN A 436 36.07 16.85 14.17
CA ASN A 436 35.39 16.56 12.92
C ASN A 436 33.86 16.59 13.09
N PHE A 437 33.34 16.04 14.20
CA PHE A 437 31.91 16.14 14.52
C PHE A 437 31.40 17.59 14.46
N LEU A 438 32.06 18.54 15.15
CA LEU A 438 31.67 19.94 15.15
C LEU A 438 31.78 20.58 13.76
N THR A 439 32.82 20.20 12.98
CA THR A 439 33.01 20.69 11.62
C THR A 439 31.84 20.32 10.71
N TYR A 440 31.44 19.05 10.71
CA TYR A 440 30.32 18.58 9.89
C TYR A 440 28.96 19.00 10.44
N LEU A 441 28.76 19.02 11.78
CA LEU A 441 27.52 19.46 12.40
C LEU A 441 27.18 20.92 12.08
N LYS A 442 28.19 21.78 11.94
CA LYS A 442 28.00 23.18 11.55
C LYS A 442 27.36 23.33 10.17
N LEU A 443 27.66 22.41 9.26
CA LEU A 443 27.17 22.43 7.88
C LEU A 443 25.85 21.62 7.73
N ALA A 444 25.63 20.65 8.59
CA ALA A 444 24.56 19.67 8.45
C ALA A 444 23.16 20.28 8.24
N PRO A 445 22.69 21.30 9.01
CA PRO A 445 21.34 21.85 8.82
C PRO A 445 21.14 22.54 7.48
N SER A 446 22.21 23.09 6.89
CA SER A 446 22.16 23.74 5.58
C SER A 446 22.26 22.73 4.42
N CYS A 447 22.70 21.51 4.71
CA CYS A 447 22.85 20.46 3.72
C CYS A 447 21.61 19.55 3.68
N ASP A 448 21.13 19.13 4.84
CA ASP A 448 19.89 18.35 5.02
C ASP A 448 19.37 18.58 6.45
N ARG A 449 18.36 19.45 6.55
CA ARG A 449 17.77 19.84 7.83
C ARG A 449 17.04 18.67 8.49
N ASP A 450 16.31 17.89 7.73
CA ASP A 450 15.46 16.82 8.24
C ASP A 450 16.31 15.64 8.70
N ALA A 451 17.31 15.23 7.94
CA ALA A 451 18.29 14.24 8.39
C ALA A 451 19.04 14.73 9.64
N THR A 452 19.40 16.02 9.71
CA THR A 452 20.04 16.59 10.90
C THR A 452 19.13 16.51 12.13
N LEU A 453 17.86 16.89 11.98
CA LEU A 453 16.87 16.75 13.05
C LEU A 453 16.73 15.28 13.49
N LEU A 454 16.55 14.37 12.53
CA LEU A 454 16.37 12.95 12.80
C LEU A 454 17.54 12.35 13.58
N LEU A 455 18.78 12.66 13.20
CA LEU A 455 19.97 12.07 13.79
C LEU A 455 20.35 12.63 15.16
N PHE A 456 19.95 13.89 15.46
CA PHE A 456 20.47 14.60 16.65
C PHE A 456 19.39 15.12 17.60
N ARG A 457 18.08 14.98 17.29
CA ARG A 457 16.98 15.47 18.15
C ARG A 457 17.03 14.89 19.56
N ASP A 458 17.42 13.62 19.73
CA ASP A 458 17.49 12.99 21.05
C ASP A 458 18.63 13.52 21.91
N ARG A 459 19.70 14.02 21.26
CA ARG A 459 20.82 14.67 21.92
C ARG A 459 20.50 16.13 22.27
N PHE A 460 19.72 16.79 21.43
CA PHE A 460 19.39 18.20 21.54
C PHE A 460 17.85 18.40 21.55
N PRO A 461 17.15 17.88 22.58
CA PRO A 461 15.70 18.02 22.67
C PRO A 461 15.32 19.51 22.77
N ASP A 462 14.23 19.88 22.09
CA ASP A 462 13.65 21.22 22.06
C ASP A 462 14.57 22.33 21.48
N ILE A 463 15.63 21.94 20.75
CA ILE A 463 16.55 22.86 20.09
C ILE A 463 16.36 22.74 18.57
N ALA A 464 16.38 23.86 17.86
CA ALA A 464 16.32 23.85 16.41
C ALA A 464 17.64 23.30 15.81
N PRO A 465 17.60 22.54 14.69
CA PRO A 465 18.80 21.98 14.06
C PRO A 465 19.90 23.01 13.78
N GLU A 466 19.53 24.25 13.45
CA GLU A 466 20.42 25.37 13.18
C GLU A 466 21.28 25.74 14.39
N ASP A 467 20.81 25.46 15.59
CA ASP A 467 21.51 25.78 16.85
C ASP A 467 22.32 24.58 17.40
N TYR A 468 22.19 23.36 16.85
CA TYR A 468 22.88 22.18 17.35
C TYR A 468 24.40 22.37 17.45
N TYR A 469 25.00 23.01 16.46
CA TYR A 469 26.44 23.31 16.51
C TYR A 469 26.83 24.18 17.71
N ALA A 470 26.08 25.21 18.02
CA ALA A 470 26.38 26.13 19.13
C ALA A 470 26.31 25.39 20.48
N TYR A 471 25.30 24.53 20.65
CA TYR A 471 25.13 23.75 21.87
C TYR A 471 26.19 22.65 21.98
N ALA A 472 26.52 21.93 20.91
CA ALA A 472 27.59 20.96 20.88
C ALA A 472 28.94 21.56 21.14
N TYR A 473 29.21 22.74 20.55
CA TYR A 473 30.46 23.50 20.79
C TYR A 473 30.60 23.88 22.27
N LYS A 474 29.52 24.37 22.90
CA LYS A 474 29.50 24.65 24.32
C LYS A 474 29.75 23.41 25.19
N GLU A 475 29.22 22.28 24.85
CA GLU A 475 29.51 21.04 25.55
C GLU A 475 30.99 20.65 25.51
N VAL A 476 31.65 20.85 24.35
CA VAL A 476 33.07 20.52 24.16
C VAL A 476 34.02 21.54 24.77
N HIS A 477 33.73 22.83 24.64
CA HIS A 477 34.63 23.91 24.98
C HIS A 477 34.22 24.71 26.23
N GLY A 478 33.06 24.44 26.81
CA GLY A 478 32.55 25.12 28.02
C GLY A 478 31.93 26.49 27.79
N SER A 479 31.98 27.03 26.55
CA SER A 479 31.40 28.31 26.16
C SER A 479 30.78 28.25 24.76
N PHE A 480 29.82 29.13 24.49
CA PHE A 480 29.30 29.26 23.12
C PHE A 480 30.37 29.78 22.15
N PRO A 481 30.31 29.45 20.86
CA PRO A 481 31.25 29.98 19.86
C PRO A 481 31.17 31.50 19.78
N ASP A 482 32.30 32.14 19.53
CA ASP A 482 32.32 33.60 19.30
C ASP A 482 31.55 33.96 18.03
N VAL A 483 30.60 34.90 18.13
CA VAL A 483 29.69 35.35 17.02
C VAL A 483 30.47 35.93 15.80
N ARG A 484 31.79 36.03 15.89
CA ARG A 484 32.67 36.54 14.81
C ARG A 484 33.19 35.47 13.85
N THR A 485 32.88 34.20 14.08
CA THR A 485 33.37 33.05 13.26
C THR A 485 32.24 32.20 12.63
N SER A 486 31.02 32.74 12.59
CA SER A 486 29.85 32.12 11.94
C SER A 486 29.74 32.52 10.47
#